data_e1fd1e9b9507f3cd38a7f801edeca626
#
_entry.id   e1fd1e9b9507f3cd38a7f801edeca626
#
_cell.length_a   1.000
_cell.length_b   1.000
_cell.length_c   1.000
_cell.angle_alpha   90.00
_cell.angle_beta   90.00
_cell.angle_gamma   90.00
#
_symmetry.space_group_name_H-M   'P 1'
#
loop_
_entity.id
_entity.type
_entity.pdbx_description
1 polymer ?
#
loop_
_entity_poly.entity_id
_entity_poly.type
_entity_poly.pdbx_seq_one_letter_code
_entity_poly.pdbx_strand_id
1 'polypeptide(L)'
;MRALLTFAVLVALALPATSAARHQGASDGTLSVQNGRGTITISARGGVIGSFARGSVTISDPIEGDGTGPIITGDDFPPIERNDTTTTWRGTKVRFRIIGGSFRIVVKARGINLSLVGKGNVTLDGAGTVDDGSYSVNGAEYLPMPEFSLPFPLSSTSP
;
A
#
# COMPACT_ATOMS: atom_id res chain seq x y z
N MET A 1 -40.31 -52.34 26.40
CA MET A 1 -40.28 -50.85 26.43
C MET A 1 -39.08 -50.39 25.63
N ARG A 2 -39.32 -49.80 24.48
CA ARG A 2 -38.28 -49.38 23.55
C ARG A 2 -38.00 -47.87 23.79
N ALA A 3 -36.80 -47.55 24.25
CA ALA A 3 -36.35 -46.16 24.38
C ALA A 3 -35.75 -45.70 23.06
N LEU A 4 -36.36 -44.72 22.39
CA LEU A 4 -35.88 -44.04 21.22
C LEU A 4 -34.93 -42.89 21.69
N LEU A 5 -33.64 -43.03 21.38
CA LEU A 5 -32.65 -41.96 21.53
C LEU A 5 -32.70 -41.09 20.28
N THR A 6 -33.23 -39.88 20.44
CA THR A 6 -33.22 -38.83 19.40
C THR A 6 -31.87 -38.13 19.42
N PHE A 7 -31.07 -38.33 18.39
CA PHE A 7 -29.77 -37.63 18.18
C PHE A 7 -30.06 -36.30 17.47
N ALA A 8 -29.97 -35.20 18.20
CA ALA A 8 -30.07 -33.88 17.61
C ALA A 8 -28.69 -33.49 17.03
N VAL A 9 -28.58 -33.50 15.70
CA VAL A 9 -27.38 -33.00 14.99
C VAL A 9 -27.46 -31.48 14.92
N LEU A 10 -26.61 -30.81 15.69
CA LEU A 10 -26.41 -29.35 15.65
C LEU A 10 -25.53 -29.03 14.46
N VAL A 11 -26.12 -28.62 13.34
CA VAL A 11 -25.37 -28.07 12.19
C VAL A 11 -25.00 -26.64 12.52
N ALA A 12 -23.72 -26.40 12.90
CA ALA A 12 -23.17 -25.09 13.04
C ALA A 12 -22.94 -24.49 11.61
N LEU A 13 -23.80 -23.57 11.20
CA LEU A 13 -23.58 -22.75 10.02
C LEU A 13 -22.39 -21.82 10.30
N ALA A 14 -21.22 -22.19 9.82
CA ALA A 14 -20.08 -21.29 9.69
C ALA A 14 -20.41 -20.25 8.60
N LEU A 15 -20.90 -19.08 8.99
CA LEU A 15 -21.01 -17.94 8.10
C LEU A 15 -19.59 -17.50 7.73
N PRO A 16 -19.22 -17.46 6.43
CA PRO A 16 -17.96 -16.86 6.02
C PRO A 16 -18.01 -15.39 6.42
N ALA A 17 -17.06 -14.96 7.25
CA ALA A 17 -16.85 -13.56 7.52
C ALA A 17 -16.49 -12.91 6.17
N THR A 18 -17.46 -12.27 5.52
CA THR A 18 -17.21 -11.38 4.39
C THR A 18 -16.40 -10.22 4.94
N SER A 19 -15.06 -10.33 4.82
CA SER A 19 -14.20 -9.17 4.95
C SER A 19 -14.77 -8.10 4.01
N ALA A 20 -15.15 -6.96 4.58
CA ALA A 20 -15.61 -5.82 3.82
C ALA A 20 -14.51 -5.43 2.82
N ALA A 21 -14.57 -6.02 1.62
CA ALA A 21 -13.75 -5.62 0.50
C ALA A 21 -14.09 -4.16 0.25
N ARG A 22 -13.13 -3.27 0.56
CA ARG A 22 -13.22 -1.86 0.14
C ARG A 22 -13.55 -1.88 -1.34
N HIS A 23 -14.49 -1.06 -1.76
CA HIS A 23 -14.89 -0.92 -3.14
C HIS A 23 -13.65 -0.59 -3.98
N GLN A 24 -13.06 -1.60 -4.58
CA GLN A 24 -12.09 -1.45 -5.64
C GLN A 24 -12.88 -0.95 -6.84
N GLY A 25 -12.56 0.22 -7.37
CA GLY A 25 -13.17 0.71 -8.61
C GLY A 25 -12.89 -0.30 -9.73
N ALA A 26 -13.83 -0.49 -10.65
CA ALA A 26 -13.71 -1.50 -11.73
C ALA A 26 -12.45 -1.36 -12.60
N SER A 27 -11.73 -0.23 -12.49
CA SER A 27 -10.49 0.06 -13.22
C SER A 27 -9.26 0.23 -12.32
N ASP A 28 -9.40 0.00 -11.00
CA ASP A 28 -8.30 0.15 -10.06
C ASP A 28 -7.36 -1.06 -10.13
N GLY A 29 -6.07 -0.77 -10.15
CA GLY A 29 -5.03 -1.75 -9.99
C GLY A 29 -4.57 -1.87 -8.54
N THR A 30 -3.73 -2.87 -8.28
CA THR A 30 -3.08 -3.06 -6.98
C THR A 30 -1.56 -3.16 -7.16
N LEU A 31 -0.84 -2.59 -6.19
CA LEU A 31 0.60 -2.76 -6.07
C LEU A 31 0.90 -3.22 -4.64
N SER A 32 1.69 -4.27 -4.52
CA SER A 32 2.26 -4.73 -3.26
C SER A 32 3.77 -4.72 -3.34
N VAL A 33 4.44 -4.20 -2.31
CA VAL A 33 5.90 -4.24 -2.18
C VAL A 33 6.25 -4.87 -0.84
N GLN A 34 7.23 -5.77 -0.85
CA GLN A 34 7.71 -6.47 0.33
C GLN A 34 9.21 -6.25 0.51
N ASN A 35 9.58 -5.74 1.69
CA ASN A 35 10.95 -5.47 2.10
C ASN A 35 11.76 -4.67 1.06
N GLY A 36 11.09 -3.76 0.34
CA GLY A 36 11.69 -2.97 -0.73
C GLY A 36 12.84 -2.09 -0.24
N ARG A 37 13.84 -1.86 -1.12
CA ARG A 37 14.93 -0.92 -0.90
C ARG A 37 15.14 -0.09 -2.14
N GLY A 38 15.17 1.25 -1.97
CA GLY A 38 15.31 2.16 -3.10
C GLY A 38 14.31 3.31 -3.03
N THR A 39 13.81 3.72 -4.18
CA THR A 39 12.84 4.79 -4.34
C THR A 39 11.56 4.26 -4.99
N ILE A 40 10.43 4.58 -4.39
CA ILE A 40 9.10 4.31 -4.97
C ILE A 40 8.39 5.64 -5.13
N THR A 41 8.03 5.97 -6.37
CA THR A 41 7.24 7.16 -6.69
C THR A 41 5.86 6.74 -7.15
N ILE A 42 4.83 7.31 -6.54
CA ILE A 42 3.42 7.04 -6.83
C ILE A 42 2.72 8.36 -7.10
N SER A 43 1.97 8.43 -8.18
CA SER A 43 1.03 9.52 -8.47
C SER A 43 -0.30 8.87 -8.83
N ALA A 44 -1.22 8.83 -7.89
CA ALA A 44 -2.43 8.01 -8.03
C ALA A 44 -3.63 8.64 -7.31
N ARG A 45 -4.80 8.10 -7.65
CA ARG A 45 -6.03 8.28 -6.90
C ARG A 45 -6.45 6.93 -6.32
N GLY A 46 -6.72 6.88 -5.01
CA GLY A 46 -7.07 5.63 -4.33
C GLY A 46 -6.63 5.62 -2.88
N GLY A 47 -6.18 4.47 -2.39
CA GLY A 47 -5.71 4.31 -1.02
C GLY A 47 -4.36 3.62 -0.96
N VAL A 48 -3.50 4.06 -0.03
CA VAL A 48 -2.20 3.47 0.21
C VAL A 48 -1.94 3.30 1.70
N ILE A 49 -1.33 2.17 2.04
CA ILE A 49 -0.80 1.88 3.37
C ILE A 49 0.64 1.44 3.16
N GLY A 50 1.56 2.03 3.90
CA GLY A 50 2.97 1.67 3.80
C GLY A 50 3.71 1.79 5.12
N SER A 51 4.88 1.16 5.14
CA SER A 51 5.85 1.29 6.21
C SER A 51 7.26 1.12 5.67
N PHE A 52 8.23 1.60 6.39
CA PHE A 52 9.64 1.34 6.10
C PHE A 52 10.48 1.29 7.37
N ALA A 53 11.59 0.56 7.30
CA ALA A 53 12.48 0.39 8.45
C ALA A 53 13.28 1.67 8.74
N ARG A 54 13.79 2.34 7.71
CA ARG A 54 14.52 3.62 7.84
C ARG A 54 14.52 4.37 6.51
N GLY A 55 14.21 5.66 6.54
CA GLY A 55 14.19 6.49 5.34
C GLY A 55 13.33 7.73 5.48
N SER A 56 12.72 8.11 4.39
CA SER A 56 11.79 9.25 4.32
C SER A 56 10.61 8.94 3.40
N VAL A 57 9.50 9.60 3.70
CA VAL A 57 8.33 9.69 2.82
C VAL A 57 7.99 11.15 2.59
N THR A 58 7.84 11.53 1.33
CA THR A 58 7.31 12.84 0.92
C THR A 58 5.94 12.62 0.33
N ILE A 59 4.94 13.31 0.85
CA ILE A 59 3.56 13.22 0.40
C ILE A 59 3.12 14.60 -0.05
N SER A 60 2.54 14.65 -1.25
CA SER A 60 1.81 15.82 -1.77
C SER A 60 0.35 15.44 -1.91
N ASP A 61 -0.52 16.25 -1.32
CA ASP A 61 -1.97 16.17 -1.45
C ASP A 61 -2.44 17.40 -2.25
N PRO A 62 -2.60 17.26 -3.58
CA PRO A 62 -2.90 18.40 -4.45
C PRO A 62 -4.36 18.85 -4.38
N ILE A 63 -5.26 18.04 -3.80
CA ILE A 63 -6.70 18.34 -3.74
C ILE A 63 -7.15 18.17 -2.28
N GLU A 64 -7.24 19.28 -1.59
CA GLU A 64 -7.67 19.30 -0.20
C GLU A 64 -9.10 18.75 -0.06
N GLY A 65 -9.30 17.85 0.90
CA GLY A 65 -10.62 17.32 1.25
C GLY A 65 -11.18 16.23 0.33
N ASP A 66 -10.45 15.77 -0.70
CA ASP A 66 -10.91 14.69 -1.58
C ASP A 66 -10.67 13.28 -0.99
N GLY A 67 -10.03 13.21 0.18
CA GLY A 67 -9.75 11.97 0.92
C GLY A 67 -9.45 12.22 2.39
N THR A 68 -8.99 11.17 3.08
CA THR A 68 -8.42 11.33 4.41
C THR A 68 -6.92 11.58 4.27
N GLY A 69 -6.48 12.73 4.70
CA GLY A 69 -5.09 13.18 4.65
C GLY A 69 -4.11 12.18 5.27
N PRO A 70 -2.80 12.38 5.07
CA PRO A 70 -1.82 11.40 5.50
C PRO A 70 -1.79 11.25 7.02
N ILE A 71 -1.86 10.00 7.49
CA ILE A 71 -1.64 9.64 8.89
C ILE A 71 -0.27 9.00 8.98
N ILE A 72 0.63 9.64 9.72
CA ILE A 72 2.03 9.22 9.87
C ILE A 72 2.31 8.87 11.33
N THR A 73 3.11 7.83 11.56
CA THR A 73 3.60 7.44 12.88
C THR A 73 5.04 6.91 12.76
N GLY A 74 5.86 7.10 13.80
CA GLY A 74 7.24 6.64 13.82
C GLY A 74 8.23 7.59 13.14
N ASP A 75 7.85 8.85 12.93
CA ASP A 75 8.75 9.90 12.49
C ASP A 75 9.65 10.33 13.64
N ASP A 76 10.96 10.30 13.44
CA ASP A 76 11.96 10.65 14.45
C ASP A 76 12.26 12.16 14.48
N PHE A 77 11.81 12.90 13.47
CA PHE A 77 12.09 14.34 13.29
C PHE A 77 10.81 15.09 12.96
N PRO A 78 10.73 16.38 13.29
CA PRO A 78 9.61 17.20 12.85
C PRO A 78 9.41 17.11 11.32
N PRO A 79 8.18 17.13 10.83
CA PRO A 79 7.90 17.16 9.41
C PRO A 79 8.51 18.41 8.78
N ILE A 80 9.00 18.26 7.55
CA ILE A 80 9.54 19.34 6.74
C ILE A 80 8.49 19.70 5.72
N GLU A 81 7.79 20.80 5.93
CA GLU A 81 6.89 21.37 4.94
C GLU A 81 7.71 21.96 3.80
N ARG A 82 7.37 21.61 2.57
CA ARG A 82 8.00 22.12 1.36
C ARG A 82 7.17 23.19 0.67
N ASN A 83 5.85 23.07 0.80
CA ASN A 83 4.81 24.02 0.40
C ASN A 83 3.48 23.60 1.08
N ASP A 84 2.42 24.33 0.84
CA ASP A 84 1.11 24.14 1.48
C ASP A 84 0.52 22.73 1.29
N THR A 85 0.94 22.02 0.24
CA THR A 85 0.42 20.69 -0.11
C THR A 85 1.44 19.55 0.02
N THR A 86 2.71 19.85 0.32
CA THR A 86 3.79 18.85 0.28
C THR A 86 4.60 18.86 1.56
N THR A 87 4.64 17.70 2.23
CA THR A 87 5.37 17.51 3.48
C THR A 87 6.23 16.25 3.41
N THR A 88 7.41 16.32 4.03
CA THR A 88 8.36 15.20 4.14
C THR A 88 8.52 14.79 5.59
N TRP A 89 8.35 13.49 5.87
CA TRP A 89 8.63 12.86 7.16
C TRP A 89 9.85 11.95 7.05
N ARG A 90 10.63 11.87 8.10
CA ARG A 90 11.83 11.03 8.19
C ARG A 90 11.82 10.28 9.49
N GLY A 91 12.34 9.04 9.46
CA GLY A 91 12.43 8.29 10.70
C GLY A 91 12.80 6.82 10.52
N THR A 92 12.64 6.11 11.64
CA THR A 92 12.79 4.66 11.73
C THR A 92 11.45 4.03 12.09
N LYS A 93 11.17 2.85 11.47
CA LYS A 93 9.89 2.12 11.65
C LYS A 93 8.66 3.00 11.35
N VAL A 94 8.79 3.90 10.40
CA VAL A 94 7.71 4.81 9.98
C VAL A 94 6.60 4.03 9.31
N ARG A 95 5.36 4.38 9.65
CA ARG A 95 4.14 3.90 9.00
C ARG A 95 3.36 5.10 8.48
N PHE A 96 2.77 4.93 7.30
CA PHE A 96 1.92 5.95 6.70
C PHE A 96 0.70 5.32 6.05
N ARG A 97 -0.39 6.08 5.99
CA ARG A 97 -1.59 5.71 5.26
C ARG A 97 -2.30 6.94 4.72
N ILE A 98 -2.89 6.78 3.53
CA ILE A 98 -3.82 7.73 2.91
C ILE A 98 -5.05 6.92 2.50
N ILE A 99 -6.24 7.42 2.79
CA ILE A 99 -7.49 6.74 2.52
C ILE A 99 -8.32 7.57 1.56
N GLY A 100 -8.31 7.18 0.28
CA GLY A 100 -9.00 7.91 -0.78
C GLY A 100 -8.24 9.15 -1.25
N GLY A 101 -8.81 9.82 -2.26
CA GLY A 101 -8.26 11.05 -2.80
C GLY A 101 -7.14 10.85 -3.82
N SER A 102 -6.63 11.99 -4.29
CA SER A 102 -5.52 12.08 -5.23
C SER A 102 -4.26 12.45 -4.46
N PHE A 103 -3.18 11.71 -4.66
CA PHE A 103 -1.93 11.95 -3.95
C PHE A 103 -0.71 11.66 -4.80
N ARG A 104 0.39 12.28 -4.43
CA ARG A 104 1.72 11.93 -4.90
C ARG A 104 2.60 11.57 -3.70
N ILE A 105 3.25 10.42 -3.78
CA ILE A 105 4.14 9.90 -2.73
C ILE A 105 5.49 9.60 -3.33
N VAL A 106 6.55 9.97 -2.61
CA VAL A 106 7.91 9.53 -2.87
C VAL A 106 8.46 8.90 -1.61
N VAL A 107 8.69 7.59 -1.62
CA VAL A 107 9.33 6.85 -0.53
C VAL A 107 10.78 6.59 -0.92
N LYS A 108 11.74 7.05 -0.10
CA LYS A 108 13.18 6.74 -0.24
C LYS A 108 13.63 6.07 1.03
N ALA A 109 13.73 4.73 0.99
CA ALA A 109 13.91 3.97 2.21
C ALA A 109 14.46 2.56 1.97
N ARG A 110 14.68 1.85 3.08
CA ARG A 110 14.93 0.41 3.14
C ARG A 110 13.88 -0.28 4.01
N GLY A 111 13.59 -1.54 3.68
CA GLY A 111 12.54 -2.31 4.35
C GLY A 111 11.16 -1.75 4.08
N ILE A 112 10.91 -1.34 2.82
CA ILE A 112 9.63 -0.78 2.40
C ILE A 112 8.62 -1.93 2.26
N ASN A 113 7.52 -1.82 2.99
CA ASN A 113 6.33 -2.63 2.78
C ASN A 113 5.19 -1.68 2.41
N LEU A 114 4.53 -1.94 1.29
CA LEU A 114 3.53 -1.05 0.75
C LEU A 114 2.39 -1.84 0.10
N SER A 115 1.18 -1.39 0.32
CA SER A 115 -0.02 -1.85 -0.38
C SER A 115 -0.80 -0.65 -0.89
N LEU A 116 -1.00 -0.61 -2.20
CA LEU A 116 -1.71 0.45 -2.92
C LEU A 116 -2.88 -0.16 -3.70
N VAL A 117 -4.02 0.47 -3.62
CA VAL A 117 -5.20 0.18 -4.46
C VAL A 117 -5.65 1.49 -5.09
N GLY A 118 -5.73 1.52 -6.42
CA GLY A 118 -6.15 2.73 -7.12
C GLY A 118 -5.73 2.76 -8.57
N LYS A 119 -5.73 3.96 -9.12
CA LYS A 119 -5.39 4.21 -10.52
C LYS A 119 -4.41 5.38 -10.63
N GLY A 120 -3.38 5.23 -11.45
CA GLY A 120 -2.38 6.28 -11.63
C GLY A 120 -1.10 5.76 -12.26
N ASN A 121 0.04 6.36 -11.86
CA ASN A 121 1.37 5.99 -12.33
C ASN A 121 2.26 5.63 -11.14
N VAL A 122 3.06 4.60 -11.32
CA VAL A 122 4.06 4.15 -10.36
C VAL A 122 5.41 4.10 -11.04
N THR A 123 6.45 4.45 -10.29
CA THR A 123 7.84 4.20 -10.69
C THR A 123 8.53 3.48 -9.53
N LEU A 124 9.07 2.31 -9.82
CA LEU A 124 9.92 1.55 -8.92
C LEU A 124 11.38 1.73 -9.33
N ASP A 125 12.27 1.93 -8.37
CA ASP A 125 13.69 2.14 -8.58
C ASP A 125 14.45 1.55 -7.39
N GLY A 126 14.90 0.32 -7.54
CA GLY A 126 15.66 -0.41 -6.51
C GLY A 126 17.04 0.19 -6.29
N ALA A 127 17.72 -0.24 -5.25
CA ALA A 127 19.05 0.25 -4.93
C ALA A 127 20.17 -0.47 -5.72
N GLY A 128 19.80 -1.44 -6.58
CA GLY A 128 20.75 -2.24 -7.37
C GLY A 128 21.50 -3.28 -6.53
N THR A 129 20.89 -3.80 -5.49
CA THR A 129 21.46 -4.83 -4.64
C THR A 129 20.61 -6.11 -4.67
N VAL A 130 21.23 -7.24 -4.38
CA VAL A 130 20.58 -8.57 -4.45
C VAL A 130 19.37 -8.69 -3.53
N ASP A 131 19.33 -7.91 -2.45
CA ASP A 131 18.29 -7.98 -1.41
C ASP A 131 17.37 -6.73 -1.41
N ASP A 132 17.05 -6.19 -2.59
CA ASP A 132 16.22 -4.99 -2.69
C ASP A 132 14.71 -5.25 -2.48
N GLY A 133 14.34 -6.50 -2.15
CA GLY A 133 12.96 -6.90 -1.93
C GLY A 133 12.21 -7.23 -3.21
N SER A 134 10.89 -7.27 -3.13
CA SER A 134 10.05 -7.70 -4.25
C SER A 134 8.76 -6.89 -4.37
N TYR A 135 8.15 -6.94 -5.55
CA TYR A 135 6.86 -6.30 -5.83
C TYR A 135 5.93 -7.21 -6.62
N SER A 136 4.64 -6.96 -6.51
CA SER A 136 3.57 -7.62 -7.26
C SER A 136 2.56 -6.57 -7.73
N VAL A 137 2.11 -6.70 -8.96
CA VAL A 137 1.06 -5.87 -9.56
C VAL A 137 -0.15 -6.74 -9.82
N ASN A 138 -1.34 -6.27 -9.46
CA ASN A 138 -2.62 -6.96 -9.65
C ASN A 138 -2.68 -8.41 -9.10
N GLY A 139 -1.89 -8.69 -8.04
CA GLY A 139 -1.83 -10.02 -7.45
C GLY A 139 -1.06 -11.05 -8.27
N ALA A 140 -0.31 -10.61 -9.29
CA ALA A 140 0.60 -11.47 -10.03
C ALA A 140 1.75 -11.99 -9.15
N GLU A 141 2.57 -12.87 -9.69
CA GLU A 141 3.76 -13.37 -9.01
C GLU A 141 4.70 -12.22 -8.58
N TYR A 142 5.32 -12.37 -7.41
CA TYR A 142 6.28 -11.39 -6.92
C TYR A 142 7.56 -11.42 -7.74
N LEU A 143 7.92 -10.27 -8.28
CA LEU A 143 9.17 -10.02 -9.01
C LEU A 143 10.17 -9.29 -8.09
N PRO A 144 11.48 -9.47 -8.26
CA PRO A 144 12.47 -8.67 -7.55
C PRO A 144 12.33 -7.18 -7.92
N MET A 145 12.65 -6.29 -6.96
CA MET A 145 12.67 -4.85 -7.24
C MET A 145 13.57 -4.57 -8.44
N PRO A 146 13.14 -3.70 -9.38
CA PRO A 146 13.91 -3.41 -10.58
C PRO A 146 15.21 -2.67 -10.24
N GLU A 147 16.30 -3.10 -10.85
CA GLU A 147 17.63 -2.47 -10.71
C GLU A 147 17.67 -1.06 -11.33
N PHE A 148 16.84 -0.83 -12.34
CA PHE A 148 16.71 0.46 -13.02
C PHE A 148 15.28 0.97 -12.87
N SER A 149 15.13 2.29 -12.98
CA SER A 149 13.83 2.94 -12.86
C SER A 149 12.80 2.36 -13.83
N LEU A 150 11.73 1.77 -13.29
CA LEU A 150 10.64 1.12 -14.02
C LEU A 150 9.33 1.88 -13.82
N PRO A 151 8.96 2.77 -14.75
CA PRO A 151 7.65 3.40 -14.73
C PRO A 151 6.58 2.51 -15.36
N PHE A 152 5.38 2.48 -14.75
CA PHE A 152 4.22 1.80 -15.33
C PHE A 152 2.90 2.45 -14.86
N PRO A 153 1.83 2.37 -15.67
CA PRO A 153 0.50 2.75 -15.24
C PRO A 153 -0.02 1.74 -14.22
N LEU A 154 -0.73 2.19 -13.21
CA LEU A 154 -1.46 1.34 -12.27
C LEU A 154 -2.94 1.34 -12.65
N SER A 155 -3.46 0.20 -13.04
CA SER A 155 -4.86 -0.05 -13.38
C SER A 155 -5.16 -1.55 -13.25
N SER A 156 -6.42 -1.95 -13.30
CA SER A 156 -6.82 -3.36 -13.29
C SER A 156 -6.28 -4.18 -14.46
N THR A 157 -5.82 -3.51 -15.53
CA THR A 157 -5.23 -4.11 -16.73
C THR A 157 -3.72 -3.97 -16.82
N SER A 158 -3.05 -3.46 -15.77
CA SER A 158 -1.58 -3.39 -15.71
C SER A 158 -0.99 -4.80 -15.69
N PRO A 159 0.13 -5.00 -16.39
CA PRO A 159 0.79 -6.32 -16.48
C PRO A 159 1.33 -6.79 -15.14
#